data_8daf77fff55fff7ba8a5651e27f7274a
#
_entry.id   8daf77fff55fff7ba8a5651e27f7274a
#
_cell.length_a   1.000
_cell.length_b   1.000
_cell.length_c   1.000
_cell.angle_alpha   90.00
_cell.angle_beta   90.00
_cell.angle_gamma   90.00
#
_symmetry.space_group_name_H-M   'P 1'
#
loop_
_entity.id
_entity.type
_entity.pdbx_description
1 polymer ?
#
loop_
_entity_poly.entity_id
_entity_poly.type
_entity_poly.pdbx_seq_one_letter_code
_entity_poly.pdbx_strand_id
1 'polypeptide(L)'
;GGVPLLAGCAARFQCQSTFQHEGGDHLIFVGEVTAFDRTERAPLVFHAGRYALAAQRDPGLPPARSARVAGGLDEDLLGYLLGRAYFQFHQGVREKARAAGLTDAQWIVAAALTVRDGVCSDELQTTLGYVLGEPLPPLLQGMQADGWVHADAQGRWCLTPSGRDRSLHLLAAAKAHEGDLLSRWSYDEGALLKLQLQKFIAATNPGLTDLWHEA
;
A
#
# COMPACT_ATOMS: atom_id res chain seq x y z
N GLY A 1 -31.29 -19.73 24.66
CA GLY A 1 -30.28 -20.69 25.09
C GLY A 1 -29.04 -19.94 25.59
N GLY A 2 -28.48 -20.30 26.73
CA GLY A 2 -27.40 -19.59 27.42
C GLY A 2 -25.98 -19.87 26.92
N VAL A 3 -25.79 -20.09 25.59
CA VAL A 3 -24.47 -20.30 25.01
C VAL A 3 -23.84 -18.94 24.69
N PRO A 4 -22.63 -18.65 25.18
CA PRO A 4 -21.94 -17.39 24.88
C PRO A 4 -21.60 -17.30 23.39
N LEU A 5 -21.82 -16.12 22.79
CA LEU A 5 -21.49 -15.83 21.40
C LEU A 5 -20.29 -14.88 21.34
N LEU A 6 -19.33 -15.19 20.46
CA LEU A 6 -18.22 -14.29 20.17
C LEU A 6 -18.72 -13.13 19.31
N ALA A 7 -18.35 -11.91 19.71
CA ALA A 7 -18.58 -10.73 18.89
C ALA A 7 -17.57 -10.64 17.74
N GLY A 8 -17.99 -10.09 16.61
CA GLY A 8 -17.06 -9.80 15.52
C GLY A 8 -16.64 -10.98 14.65
N CYS A 9 -17.37 -12.08 14.68
CA CYS A 9 -17.11 -13.23 13.80
C CYS A 9 -17.51 -12.95 12.35
N ALA A 10 -16.85 -13.61 11.39
CA ALA A 10 -17.23 -13.61 9.98
C ALA A 10 -18.55 -14.34 9.75
N ALA A 11 -18.79 -15.42 10.48
CA ALA A 11 -20.05 -16.17 10.46
C ALA A 11 -20.32 -16.82 11.82
N ARG A 12 -21.58 -17.12 12.10
CA ARG A 12 -22.04 -17.91 13.26
C ARG A 12 -23.01 -18.97 12.79
N PHE A 13 -22.89 -20.15 13.40
CA PHE A 13 -23.76 -21.26 13.15
C PHE A 13 -24.36 -21.70 14.50
N GLN A 14 -25.67 -21.75 14.57
CA GLN A 14 -26.37 -22.37 15.69
C GLN A 14 -26.63 -23.82 15.33
N CYS A 15 -26.12 -24.75 16.16
CA CYS A 15 -26.20 -26.15 15.86
C CYS A 15 -26.84 -26.91 17.04
N GLN A 16 -27.60 -27.92 16.71
CA GLN A 16 -28.04 -28.95 17.65
C GLN A 16 -27.14 -30.17 17.48
N SER A 17 -26.47 -30.61 18.56
CA SER A 17 -25.60 -31.79 18.51
C SER A 17 -26.40 -33.04 18.13
N THR A 18 -25.94 -33.77 17.11
CA THR A 18 -26.57 -35.00 16.63
C THR A 18 -25.73 -36.22 16.90
N PHE A 19 -24.42 -36.13 16.67
CA PHE A 19 -23.48 -37.26 16.83
C PHE A 19 -22.19 -36.80 17.48
N GLN A 20 -21.54 -37.75 18.17
CA GLN A 20 -20.21 -37.61 18.71
C GLN A 20 -19.43 -38.87 18.37
N HIS A 21 -18.22 -38.69 17.84
CA HIS A 21 -17.32 -39.80 17.48
C HIS A 21 -15.95 -39.62 18.12
N GLU A 22 -15.37 -40.74 18.54
CA GLU A 22 -13.95 -40.75 18.96
C GLU A 22 -13.05 -40.74 17.73
N GLY A 23 -12.11 -39.78 17.68
CA GLY A 23 -11.13 -39.60 16.61
C GLY A 23 -9.70 -39.70 17.12
N GLY A 24 -9.38 -40.71 17.94
CA GLY A 24 -8.06 -40.86 18.55
C GLY A 24 -7.89 -39.94 19.76
N ASP A 25 -7.03 -38.93 19.62
CA ASP A 25 -6.81 -37.89 20.64
C ASP A 25 -7.82 -36.73 20.59
N HIS A 26 -8.82 -36.83 19.72
CA HIS A 26 -9.87 -35.83 19.51
C HIS A 26 -11.26 -36.43 19.60
N LEU A 27 -12.24 -35.59 19.99
CA LEU A 27 -13.67 -35.89 19.86
C LEU A 27 -14.24 -35.08 18.70
N ILE A 28 -14.93 -35.75 17.79
CA ILE A 28 -15.58 -35.14 16.63
C ILE A 28 -17.06 -34.95 16.96
N PHE A 29 -17.49 -33.70 17.04
CA PHE A 29 -18.91 -33.35 17.24
C PHE A 29 -19.53 -33.05 15.87
N VAL A 30 -20.68 -33.67 15.59
CA VAL A 30 -21.48 -33.38 14.42
C VAL A 30 -22.80 -32.77 14.91
N GLY A 31 -23.18 -31.65 14.33
CA GLY A 31 -24.42 -30.96 14.68
C GLY A 31 -25.22 -30.55 13.44
N GLU A 32 -26.54 -30.62 13.58
CA GLU A 32 -27.47 -30.06 12.60
C GLU A 32 -27.50 -28.55 12.75
N VAL A 33 -27.26 -27.80 11.65
CA VAL A 33 -27.32 -26.33 11.64
C VAL A 33 -28.78 -25.90 11.63
N THR A 34 -29.25 -25.29 12.72
CA THR A 34 -30.63 -24.80 12.87
C THR A 34 -30.79 -23.33 12.43
N ALA A 35 -29.73 -22.54 12.53
CA ALA A 35 -29.67 -21.15 12.05
C ALA A 35 -28.23 -20.73 11.78
N PHE A 36 -28.02 -19.76 10.89
CA PHE A 36 -26.73 -19.16 10.68
C PHE A 36 -26.87 -17.68 10.33
N ASP A 37 -25.83 -16.92 10.63
CA ASP A 37 -25.63 -15.57 10.12
C ASP A 37 -24.20 -15.40 9.59
N ARG A 38 -23.99 -14.45 8.68
CA ARG A 38 -22.68 -14.06 8.20
C ARG A 38 -22.56 -12.55 8.10
N THR A 39 -21.33 -12.06 8.16
CA THR A 39 -20.99 -10.64 7.99
C THR A 39 -20.05 -10.47 6.78
N GLU A 40 -19.82 -9.24 6.36
CA GLU A 40 -18.84 -8.90 5.30
C GLU A 40 -17.37 -9.01 5.76
N ARG A 41 -17.11 -9.51 6.96
CA ARG A 41 -15.76 -9.66 7.50
C ARG A 41 -15.01 -10.80 6.80
N ALA A 42 -13.74 -10.57 6.52
CA ALA A 42 -12.84 -11.58 6.01
C ALA A 42 -12.69 -12.74 7.02
N PRO A 43 -12.63 -14.00 6.56
CA PRO A 43 -12.37 -15.15 7.44
C PRO A 43 -10.92 -15.11 7.93
N LEU A 44 -10.70 -15.62 9.15
CA LEU A 44 -9.36 -15.91 9.65
C LEU A 44 -8.83 -17.15 8.92
N VAL A 45 -7.77 -16.97 8.13
CA VAL A 45 -7.13 -18.07 7.40
C VAL A 45 -5.90 -18.54 8.16
N PHE A 46 -5.78 -19.86 8.34
CA PHE A 46 -4.62 -20.50 8.93
C PHE A 46 -4.09 -21.56 7.95
N HIS A 47 -2.83 -21.39 7.51
CA HIS A 47 -2.21 -22.28 6.56
C HIS A 47 -0.76 -22.58 6.96
N ALA A 48 -0.37 -23.86 6.92
CA ALA A 48 0.98 -24.31 7.21
C ALA A 48 1.57 -23.75 8.53
N GLY A 49 0.78 -23.73 9.61
CA GLY A 49 1.22 -23.27 10.93
C GLY A 49 1.25 -21.75 11.12
N ARG A 50 0.73 -20.97 10.17
CA ARG A 50 0.74 -19.48 10.22
C ARG A 50 -0.59 -18.89 9.80
N TYR A 51 -0.90 -17.70 10.33
CA TYR A 51 -2.00 -16.90 9.81
C TYR A 51 -1.68 -16.40 8.40
N ALA A 52 -2.69 -16.41 7.54
CA ALA A 52 -2.58 -16.03 6.13
C ALA A 52 -3.72 -15.09 5.74
N LEU A 53 -3.57 -14.42 4.62
CA LEU A 53 -4.62 -13.66 3.94
C LEU A 53 -5.11 -14.46 2.73
N ALA A 54 -6.42 -14.46 2.51
CA ALA A 54 -7.03 -15.06 1.32
C ALA A 54 -7.33 -13.97 0.29
N ALA A 55 -6.88 -14.18 -0.93
CA ALA A 55 -7.29 -13.40 -2.10
C ALA A 55 -8.15 -14.25 -3.02
N GLN A 56 -9.20 -13.67 -3.57
CA GLN A 56 -10.02 -14.33 -4.59
C GLN A 56 -9.27 -14.30 -5.92
N ARG A 57 -9.30 -15.42 -6.62
CA ARG A 57 -8.82 -15.47 -7.99
C ARG A 57 -9.90 -14.85 -8.89
N ASP A 58 -9.57 -13.79 -9.59
CA ASP A 58 -10.45 -13.24 -10.62
C ASP A 58 -10.55 -14.24 -11.79
N PRO A 59 -11.73 -14.80 -12.08
CA PRO A 59 -11.88 -15.75 -13.17
C PRO A 59 -11.67 -15.11 -14.56
N GLY A 60 -11.73 -13.78 -14.66
CA GLY A 60 -11.46 -13.03 -15.89
C GLY A 60 -9.97 -12.81 -16.17
N LEU A 61 -9.11 -13.00 -15.17
CA LEU A 61 -7.68 -12.91 -15.38
C LEU A 61 -7.10 -14.28 -15.79
N PRO A 62 -6.25 -14.34 -16.83
CA PRO A 62 -5.55 -15.57 -17.16
C PRO A 62 -4.72 -16.05 -15.94
N PRO A 63 -4.54 -17.37 -15.77
CA PRO A 63 -3.64 -17.87 -14.74
C PRO A 63 -2.25 -17.28 -15.01
N ALA A 64 -1.59 -16.80 -13.94
CA ALA A 64 -0.20 -16.38 -14.03
C ALA A 64 0.59 -17.47 -14.79
N ARG A 65 1.08 -17.14 -15.97
CA ARG A 65 1.86 -18.09 -16.77
C ARG A 65 3.14 -18.32 -16.02
N SER A 66 3.47 -19.61 -15.78
CA SER A 66 4.73 -19.91 -15.13
C SER A 66 5.87 -19.32 -15.99
N ALA A 67 6.89 -18.76 -15.35
CA ALA A 67 8.07 -18.14 -15.97
C ALA A 67 8.86 -19.04 -16.94
N ARG A 68 8.32 -20.19 -17.31
CA ARG A 68 8.93 -21.17 -18.22
C ARG A 68 8.57 -20.97 -19.70
N VAL A 69 7.76 -19.98 -20.04
CA VAL A 69 7.57 -19.62 -21.45
C VAL A 69 8.78 -18.81 -21.87
N ALA A 70 9.73 -19.52 -22.48
CA ALA A 70 10.97 -18.95 -22.97
C ALA A 70 10.73 -17.78 -23.94
N GLY A 71 11.32 -16.62 -23.65
CA GLY A 71 11.69 -15.63 -24.65
C GLY A 71 10.70 -14.52 -24.98
N GLY A 72 9.62 -14.33 -24.24
CA GLY A 72 8.66 -13.26 -24.48
C GLY A 72 8.67 -12.16 -23.40
N LEU A 73 8.88 -10.92 -23.82
CA LEU A 73 8.39 -9.76 -23.09
C LEU A 73 6.86 -9.78 -23.21
N ASP A 74 6.17 -10.37 -22.24
CA ASP A 74 4.73 -10.43 -22.19
C ASP A 74 4.16 -9.54 -21.08
N GLU A 75 2.86 -9.46 -21.03
CA GLU A 75 2.13 -8.66 -20.04
C GLU A 75 2.27 -9.15 -18.59
N ASP A 76 2.83 -10.36 -18.38
CA ASP A 76 3.14 -10.94 -17.05
C ASP A 76 4.55 -10.60 -16.55
N LEU A 77 5.35 -9.87 -17.35
CA LEU A 77 6.68 -9.44 -16.89
C LEU A 77 6.55 -8.50 -15.69
N LEU A 78 7.13 -8.87 -14.56
CA LEU A 78 7.02 -8.12 -13.31
C LEU A 78 7.42 -6.64 -13.46
N GLY A 79 8.51 -6.35 -14.18
CA GLY A 79 8.93 -4.96 -14.44
C GLY A 79 7.90 -4.16 -15.23
N TYR A 80 7.23 -4.78 -16.21
CA TYR A 80 6.13 -4.16 -16.94
C TYR A 80 4.92 -3.88 -16.02
N LEU A 81 4.53 -4.87 -15.22
CA LEU A 81 3.39 -4.73 -14.29
C LEU A 81 3.64 -3.62 -13.26
N LEU A 82 4.83 -3.58 -12.66
CA LEU A 82 5.21 -2.54 -11.70
C LEU A 82 5.21 -1.15 -12.35
N GLY A 83 5.84 -1.00 -13.52
CA GLY A 83 5.91 0.27 -14.23
C GLY A 83 4.54 0.77 -14.67
N ARG A 84 3.70 -0.14 -15.18
CA ARG A 84 2.34 0.21 -15.61
C ARG A 84 1.45 0.57 -14.42
N ALA A 85 1.51 -0.19 -13.32
CA ALA A 85 0.74 0.09 -12.11
C ALA A 85 1.16 1.45 -11.51
N TYR A 86 2.46 1.72 -11.41
CA TYR A 86 2.99 3.01 -10.98
C TYR A 86 2.48 4.16 -11.86
N PHE A 87 2.60 4.04 -13.18
CA PHE A 87 2.15 5.08 -14.11
C PHE A 87 0.65 5.36 -13.98
N GLN A 88 -0.18 4.31 -13.96
CA GLN A 88 -1.63 4.46 -13.85
C GLN A 88 -2.06 5.04 -12.51
N PHE A 89 -1.45 4.61 -11.41
CA PHE A 89 -1.72 5.16 -10.09
C PHE A 89 -1.38 6.66 -10.02
N HIS A 90 -0.21 7.03 -10.52
CA HIS A 90 0.24 8.42 -10.48
C HIS A 90 -0.54 9.37 -11.39
N GLN A 91 -1.22 8.89 -12.43
CA GLN A 91 -2.03 9.77 -13.28
C GLN A 91 -3.09 10.54 -12.48
N GLY A 92 -3.79 9.87 -11.56
CA GLY A 92 -4.82 10.51 -10.74
C GLY A 92 -4.29 11.59 -9.78
N VAL A 93 -3.03 11.49 -9.35
CA VAL A 93 -2.38 12.47 -8.46
C VAL A 93 -1.69 13.57 -9.28
N ARG A 94 -1.10 13.22 -10.41
CA ARG A 94 -0.31 14.10 -11.29
C ARG A 94 -1.12 15.30 -11.80
N GLU A 95 -2.37 15.09 -12.18
CA GLU A 95 -3.24 16.17 -12.63
C GLU A 95 -3.46 17.22 -11.52
N LYS A 96 -3.64 16.79 -10.28
CA LYS A 96 -3.81 17.66 -9.13
C LYS A 96 -2.52 18.41 -8.76
N ALA A 97 -1.38 17.73 -8.82
CA ALA A 97 -0.07 18.36 -8.60
C ALA A 97 0.22 19.45 -9.65
N ARG A 98 -0.05 19.17 -10.92
CA ARG A 98 0.09 20.13 -12.02
C ARG A 98 -0.86 21.32 -11.88
N ALA A 99 -2.10 21.10 -11.45
CA ALA A 99 -3.05 22.17 -11.17
C ALA A 99 -2.58 23.08 -10.01
N ALA A 100 -1.78 22.54 -9.08
CA ALA A 100 -1.12 23.31 -8.01
C ALA A 100 0.21 23.96 -8.47
N GLY A 101 0.61 23.81 -9.74
CA GLY A 101 1.84 24.37 -10.30
C GLY A 101 3.10 23.55 -10.03
N LEU A 102 2.97 22.28 -9.67
CA LEU A 102 4.11 21.40 -9.40
C LEU A 102 4.41 20.47 -10.58
N THR A 103 5.68 20.27 -10.86
CA THR A 103 6.16 19.13 -11.64
C THR A 103 6.07 17.83 -10.82
N ASP A 104 6.24 16.68 -11.47
CA ASP A 104 6.25 15.38 -10.78
C ASP A 104 7.38 15.31 -9.74
N ALA A 105 8.57 15.83 -10.06
CA ALA A 105 9.71 15.86 -9.16
C ALA A 105 9.47 16.80 -7.95
N GLN A 106 8.93 17.99 -8.21
CA GLN A 106 8.55 18.93 -7.14
C GLN A 106 7.51 18.35 -6.19
N TRP A 107 6.54 17.63 -6.73
CA TRP A 107 5.54 16.93 -5.90
C TRP A 107 6.18 15.88 -4.99
N ILE A 108 7.13 15.07 -5.51
CA ILE A 108 7.84 14.07 -4.73
C ILE A 108 8.61 14.71 -3.58
N VAL A 109 9.34 15.81 -3.84
CA VAL A 109 10.06 16.56 -2.80
C VAL A 109 9.11 17.16 -1.77
N ALA A 110 8.02 17.78 -2.19
CA ALA A 110 7.01 18.35 -1.27
C ALA A 110 6.38 17.29 -0.38
N ALA A 111 6.04 16.11 -0.95
CA ALA A 111 5.51 14.98 -0.20
C ALA A 111 6.52 14.45 0.83
N ALA A 112 7.79 14.31 0.45
CA ALA A 112 8.85 13.87 1.35
C ALA A 112 9.05 14.84 2.51
N LEU A 113 9.12 16.15 2.24
CA LEU A 113 9.25 17.18 3.29
C LEU A 113 8.00 17.30 4.17
N THR A 114 6.83 16.81 3.72
CA THR A 114 5.65 16.72 4.60
C THR A 114 5.81 15.61 5.64
N VAL A 115 6.50 14.54 5.28
CA VAL A 115 6.80 13.42 6.19
C VAL A 115 7.92 13.81 7.16
N ARG A 116 8.99 14.38 6.65
CA ARG A 116 10.15 14.78 7.43
C ARG A 116 10.67 16.12 6.92
N ASP A 117 10.55 17.15 7.75
CA ASP A 117 10.96 18.52 7.48
C ASP A 117 12.39 18.79 8.00
N GLY A 118 13.06 19.80 7.46
CA GLY A 118 14.40 20.15 7.91
C GLY A 118 15.49 19.18 7.46
N VAL A 119 15.45 18.76 6.18
CA VAL A 119 16.36 17.79 5.58
C VAL A 119 17.45 18.49 4.77
N CYS A 120 18.71 18.04 4.86
CA CYS A 120 19.79 18.61 4.05
C CYS A 120 19.73 18.11 2.58
N SER A 121 20.36 18.86 1.67
CA SER A 121 20.35 18.53 0.23
C SER A 121 20.92 17.15 -0.07
N ASP A 122 22.00 16.76 0.61
CA ASP A 122 22.65 15.45 0.40
C ASP A 122 21.75 14.29 0.81
N GLU A 123 21.02 14.46 1.90
CA GLU A 123 20.07 13.48 2.38
C GLU A 123 18.87 13.37 1.43
N LEU A 124 18.30 14.50 0.97
CA LEU A 124 17.26 14.49 -0.05
C LEU A 124 17.74 13.83 -1.35
N GLN A 125 18.99 14.12 -1.76
CA GLN A 125 19.58 13.49 -2.95
C GLN A 125 19.74 11.99 -2.78
N THR A 126 20.20 11.52 -1.62
CA THR A 126 20.38 10.10 -1.32
C THR A 126 19.04 9.37 -1.30
N THR A 127 18.03 9.99 -0.70
CA THR A 127 16.72 9.39 -0.50
C THR A 127 15.83 9.42 -1.74
N LEU A 128 15.89 10.51 -2.53
CA LEU A 128 14.97 10.75 -3.64
C LEU A 128 15.63 10.76 -5.02
N GLY A 129 16.96 10.90 -5.09
CA GLY A 129 17.68 11.10 -6.36
C GLY A 129 17.37 10.05 -7.42
N TYR A 130 17.08 8.80 -7.02
CA TYR A 130 16.74 7.70 -7.91
C TYR A 130 15.40 7.88 -8.65
N VAL A 131 14.50 8.70 -8.10
CA VAL A 131 13.13 8.87 -8.64
C VAL A 131 12.92 10.24 -9.27
N LEU A 132 13.75 11.26 -8.94
CA LEU A 132 13.54 12.63 -9.41
C LEU A 132 13.78 12.80 -10.91
N GLY A 133 14.74 12.06 -11.49
CA GLY A 133 15.09 12.17 -12.91
C GLY A 133 15.74 13.49 -13.32
N GLU A 134 15.94 14.42 -12.40
CA GLU A 134 16.54 15.74 -12.60
C GLU A 134 17.38 16.14 -11.39
N PRO A 135 18.36 17.08 -11.56
CA PRO A 135 19.20 17.54 -10.46
C PRO A 135 18.40 18.26 -9.36
N LEU A 136 18.65 17.87 -8.11
CA LEU A 136 17.94 18.41 -6.94
C LEU A 136 18.18 19.92 -6.68
N PRO A 137 19.41 20.49 -6.82
CA PRO A 137 19.62 21.89 -6.49
C PRO A 137 18.78 22.88 -7.30
N PRO A 138 18.70 22.83 -8.65
CA PRO A 138 17.81 23.71 -9.40
C PRO A 138 16.34 23.49 -9.10
N LEU A 139 15.93 22.25 -8.81
CA LEU A 139 14.57 21.91 -8.40
C LEU A 139 14.17 22.63 -7.11
N LEU A 140 15.01 22.57 -6.08
CA LEU A 140 14.79 23.23 -4.79
C LEU A 140 14.79 24.75 -4.92
N GLN A 141 15.68 25.32 -5.75
CA GLN A 141 15.70 26.77 -6.04
C GLN A 141 14.38 27.22 -6.71
N GLY A 142 13.87 26.47 -7.66
CA GLY A 142 12.57 26.74 -8.27
C GLY A 142 11.43 26.68 -7.24
N MET A 143 11.40 25.66 -6.43
CA MET A 143 10.41 25.52 -5.35
C MET A 143 10.51 26.64 -4.30
N GLN A 144 11.70 27.13 -4.03
CA GLN A 144 11.91 28.27 -3.14
C GLN A 144 11.37 29.57 -3.76
N ALA A 145 11.65 29.81 -5.04
CA ALA A 145 11.14 30.98 -5.76
C ALA A 145 9.61 30.99 -5.81
N ASP A 146 8.98 29.82 -5.93
CA ASP A 146 7.53 29.64 -5.95
C ASP A 146 6.91 29.59 -4.53
N GLY A 147 7.71 29.76 -3.48
CA GLY A 147 7.26 29.85 -2.09
C GLY A 147 6.77 28.52 -1.49
N TRP A 148 7.24 27.38 -2.02
CA TRP A 148 6.95 26.06 -1.46
C TRP A 148 7.87 25.66 -0.33
N VAL A 149 9.17 25.97 -0.47
CA VAL A 149 10.22 25.60 0.49
C VAL A 149 11.06 26.80 0.85
N HIS A 150 11.82 26.68 1.94
CA HIS A 150 12.86 27.61 2.34
C HIS A 150 14.02 26.84 2.97
N ALA A 151 15.22 27.39 2.93
CA ALA A 151 16.34 26.89 3.72
C ALA A 151 16.32 27.54 5.12
N ASP A 152 16.51 26.73 6.17
CA ASP A 152 16.67 27.23 7.53
C ASP A 152 18.09 27.80 7.77
N ALA A 153 18.37 28.27 8.99
CA ALA A 153 19.66 28.84 9.35
C ALA A 153 20.84 27.85 9.25
N GLN A 154 20.57 26.55 9.21
CA GLN A 154 21.53 25.47 9.03
C GLN A 154 21.61 24.97 7.58
N GLY A 155 20.90 25.62 6.65
CA GLY A 155 20.84 25.22 5.24
C GLY A 155 19.99 23.98 4.98
N ARG A 156 19.12 23.57 5.91
CA ARG A 156 18.19 22.46 5.74
C ARG A 156 16.91 22.94 5.08
N TRP A 157 16.37 22.13 4.22
CA TRP A 157 15.15 22.43 3.47
C TRP A 157 13.90 22.13 4.28
N CYS A 158 13.04 23.12 4.40
CA CYS A 158 11.77 23.06 5.10
C CYS A 158 10.64 23.54 4.19
N LEU A 159 9.43 23.00 4.39
CA LEU A 159 8.24 23.56 3.77
C LEU A 159 7.95 24.95 4.40
N THR A 160 7.57 25.91 3.57
CA THR A 160 6.93 27.13 4.09
C THR A 160 5.56 26.80 4.70
N PRO A 161 4.97 27.64 5.56
CA PRO A 161 3.61 27.41 6.05
C PRO A 161 2.59 27.20 4.91
N SER A 162 2.67 28.02 3.86
CA SER A 162 1.84 27.88 2.66
C SER A 162 2.16 26.61 1.87
N GLY A 163 3.45 26.26 1.74
CA GLY A 163 3.88 25.02 1.10
C GLY A 163 3.36 23.79 1.81
N ARG A 164 3.41 23.80 3.14
CA ARG A 164 2.88 22.71 3.99
C ARG A 164 1.37 22.55 3.82
N ASP A 165 0.61 23.61 3.90
CA ASP A 165 -0.83 23.57 3.73
C ASP A 165 -1.20 22.98 2.34
N ARG A 166 -0.60 23.51 1.27
CA ARG A 166 -0.81 23.01 -0.10
C ARG A 166 -0.39 21.54 -0.25
N SER A 167 0.73 21.13 0.35
CA SER A 167 1.21 19.74 0.32
C SER A 167 0.26 18.79 1.03
N LEU A 168 -0.29 19.18 2.19
CA LEU A 168 -1.28 18.38 2.91
C LEU A 168 -2.57 18.19 2.12
N HIS A 169 -3.03 19.20 1.40
CA HIS A 169 -4.19 19.08 0.51
C HIS A 169 -3.94 18.08 -0.63
N LEU A 170 -2.75 18.11 -1.23
CA LEU A 170 -2.37 17.16 -2.27
C LEU A 170 -2.22 15.73 -1.73
N LEU A 171 -1.65 15.57 -0.54
CA LEU A 171 -1.55 14.27 0.12
C LEU A 171 -2.93 13.70 0.48
N ALA A 172 -3.84 14.54 0.99
CA ALA A 172 -5.21 14.13 1.25
C ALA A 172 -5.91 13.66 -0.05
N ALA A 173 -5.69 14.37 -1.16
CA ALA A 173 -6.20 13.97 -2.47
C ALA A 173 -5.58 12.67 -2.99
N ALA A 174 -4.28 12.44 -2.75
CA ALA A 174 -3.61 11.18 -3.08
C ALA A 174 -4.16 10.01 -2.25
N LYS A 175 -4.39 10.24 -0.96
CA LYS A 175 -5.01 9.24 -0.06
C LYS A 175 -6.45 8.92 -0.44
N ALA A 176 -7.25 9.91 -0.83
CA ALA A 176 -8.59 9.68 -1.33
C ALA A 176 -8.57 8.83 -2.61
N HIS A 177 -7.66 9.14 -3.55
CA HIS A 177 -7.47 8.35 -4.77
C HIS A 177 -7.06 6.90 -4.47
N GLU A 178 -6.14 6.68 -3.52
CA GLU A 178 -5.77 5.34 -3.04
C GLU A 178 -7.00 4.61 -2.48
N GLY A 179 -7.80 5.29 -1.63
CA GLY A 179 -9.02 4.73 -1.05
C GLY A 179 -10.04 4.31 -2.10
N ASP A 180 -10.27 5.17 -3.11
CA ASP A 180 -11.19 4.88 -4.22
C ASP A 180 -10.74 3.67 -5.05
N LEU A 181 -9.43 3.53 -5.30
CA LEU A 181 -8.90 2.37 -6.00
C LEU A 181 -9.04 1.09 -5.18
N LEU A 182 -8.65 1.14 -3.91
CA LEU A 182 -8.70 -0.03 -3.02
C LEU A 182 -10.14 -0.43 -2.66
N SER A 183 -11.11 0.47 -2.71
CA SER A 183 -12.51 0.15 -2.47
C SER A 183 -13.13 -0.83 -3.50
N ARG A 184 -12.47 -1.01 -4.63
CA ARG A 184 -12.87 -1.96 -5.68
C ARG A 184 -12.46 -3.40 -5.39
N TRP A 185 -11.63 -3.60 -4.37
CA TRP A 185 -11.08 -4.87 -3.94
C TRP A 185 -11.54 -5.18 -2.52
N SER A 186 -11.44 -6.44 -2.11
CA SER A 186 -11.60 -6.79 -0.70
C SER A 186 -10.47 -6.18 0.14
N TYR A 187 -10.72 -6.03 1.44
CA TYR A 187 -9.69 -5.55 2.37
C TYR A 187 -8.41 -6.39 2.31
N ASP A 188 -8.56 -7.73 2.24
CA ASP A 188 -7.44 -8.66 2.22
C ASP A 188 -6.61 -8.56 0.94
N GLU A 189 -7.23 -8.32 -0.21
CA GLU A 189 -6.51 -8.14 -1.48
C GLU A 189 -5.66 -6.87 -1.47
N GLY A 190 -6.22 -5.76 -0.97
CA GLY A 190 -5.49 -4.51 -0.81
C GLY A 190 -4.32 -4.63 0.18
N ALA A 191 -4.55 -5.30 1.32
CA ALA A 191 -3.51 -5.56 2.31
C ALA A 191 -2.41 -6.50 1.77
N LEU A 192 -2.79 -7.54 1.03
CA LEU A 192 -1.86 -8.48 0.41
C LEU A 192 -0.98 -7.78 -0.64
N LEU A 193 -1.56 -6.94 -1.49
CA LEU A 193 -0.79 -6.15 -2.46
C LEU A 193 0.28 -5.31 -1.77
N LYS A 194 -0.09 -4.54 -0.75
CA LYS A 194 0.85 -3.71 0.01
C LYS A 194 1.96 -4.54 0.65
N LEU A 195 1.60 -5.67 1.27
CA LEU A 195 2.57 -6.58 1.90
C LEU A 195 3.56 -7.15 0.88
N GLN A 196 3.11 -7.55 -0.31
CA GLN A 196 3.98 -8.09 -1.35
C GLN A 196 4.90 -7.02 -1.94
N LEU A 197 4.41 -5.80 -2.14
CA LEU A 197 5.24 -4.67 -2.56
C LEU A 197 6.31 -4.32 -1.52
N GLN A 198 5.97 -4.29 -0.22
CA GLN A 198 6.94 -4.06 0.85
C GLN A 198 8.03 -5.13 0.89
N LYS A 199 7.65 -6.42 0.77
CA LYS A 199 8.61 -7.52 0.68
C LYS A 199 9.51 -7.41 -0.55
N PHE A 200 8.95 -7.03 -1.69
CA PHE A 200 9.72 -6.84 -2.92
C PHE A 200 10.71 -5.69 -2.77
N ILE A 201 10.27 -4.54 -2.25
CA ILE A 201 11.13 -3.38 -1.98
C ILE A 201 12.28 -3.77 -1.05
N ALA A 202 11.99 -4.44 0.07
CA ALA A 202 13.02 -4.88 1.01
C ALA A 202 14.02 -5.86 0.40
N ALA A 203 13.55 -6.80 -0.45
CA ALA A 203 14.40 -7.79 -1.10
C ALA A 203 15.27 -7.22 -2.23
N THR A 204 14.88 -6.09 -2.82
CA THR A 204 15.57 -5.46 -3.96
C THR A 204 16.26 -4.16 -3.60
N ASN A 205 16.20 -3.71 -2.34
CA ASN A 205 16.80 -2.45 -1.92
C ASN A 205 18.33 -2.47 -2.07
N PRO A 206 18.91 -1.61 -2.93
CA PRO A 206 20.37 -1.53 -3.11
C PRO A 206 21.09 -0.71 -2.03
N GLY A 207 20.47 -0.46 -0.87
CA GLY A 207 20.99 0.39 0.19
C GLY A 207 20.41 1.81 0.18
N LEU A 208 19.26 2.02 -0.46
CA LEU A 208 18.55 3.30 -0.40
C LEU A 208 18.01 3.55 1.01
N THR A 209 18.12 4.79 1.45
CA THR A 209 17.60 5.23 2.75
C THR A 209 16.08 5.25 2.73
N ASP A 210 15.46 4.75 3.78
CA ASP A 210 14.01 4.81 3.96
C ASP A 210 13.60 6.19 4.51
N LEU A 211 12.59 6.82 3.89
CA LEU A 211 12.03 8.09 4.36
C LEU A 211 11.36 7.99 5.74
N TRP A 212 10.96 6.79 6.13
CA TRP A 212 10.12 6.56 7.31
C TRP A 212 10.92 6.15 8.56
N HIS A 213 12.19 5.80 8.41
CA HIS A 213 13.04 5.45 9.53
C HIS A 213 13.85 6.67 9.98
N GLU A 214 13.76 7.01 11.25
CA GLU A 214 14.68 7.94 11.89
C GLU A 214 16.09 7.33 11.84
N ALA A 215 17.06 8.13 11.43
CA ALA A 215 18.46 7.75 11.41
C ALA A 215 19.02 7.67 12.84
#